data_f924b51d07767736bced558225250df3
#
_entry.id   f924b51d07767736bced558225250df3
#
_cell.length_a   1.000
_cell.length_b   1.000
_cell.length_c   1.000
_cell.angle_alpha   90.00
_cell.angle_beta   90.00
_cell.angle_gamma   90.00
#
_symmetry.space_group_name_H-M   'P 1'
#
loop_
_entity.id
_entity.type
_entity.pdbx_description
1 polymer ?
#
loop_
_entity_poly.entity_id
_entity_poly.type
_entity_poly.pdbx_seq_one_letter_code
_entity_poly.pdbx_strand_id
1 'polypeptide(L)'
;MATLHFSINGRAFTVDADPQTTLLTVLREHLDLTGTKYGCGEGQCGACTVLIDGKAQRSCVTRAAAVGQRQITTIEGLARGDQLHPVQQAFLDEGALQCGYCTSGMIMSAVALLDRNHHPTQSEIVGFMDGNICRCGTYSRVIRAIQKVANEQVVTGTAKAVGR
;
A
#
# COMPACT_ATOMS: atom_id res chain seq x y z
N MET A 1 27.59 -3.25 -7.69
CA MET A 1 26.42 -4.10 -7.38
C MET A 1 26.64 -4.71 -6.02
N ALA A 2 25.60 -4.87 -5.24
CA ALA A 2 25.63 -5.53 -3.93
C ALA A 2 24.46 -6.53 -3.86
N THR A 3 24.66 -7.62 -3.16
CA THR A 3 23.60 -8.59 -2.89
C THR A 3 22.72 -8.05 -1.75
N LEU A 4 21.46 -7.78 -2.06
CA LEU A 4 20.46 -7.26 -1.11
C LEU A 4 19.48 -8.36 -0.76
N HIS A 5 19.12 -8.45 0.52
CA HIS A 5 18.18 -9.43 1.03
C HIS A 5 16.92 -8.71 1.52
N PHE A 6 15.74 -9.22 1.13
CA PHE A 6 14.45 -8.65 1.49
C PHE A 6 13.51 -9.71 2.02
N SER A 7 12.62 -9.28 2.93
CA SER A 7 11.42 -10.01 3.28
C SER A 7 10.20 -9.26 2.71
N ILE A 8 9.58 -9.83 1.67
CA ILE A 8 8.48 -9.20 0.95
C ILE A 8 7.29 -10.16 0.92
N ASN A 9 6.14 -9.72 1.39
CA ASN A 9 4.91 -10.50 1.44
C ASN A 9 5.12 -11.86 2.13
N GLY A 10 5.93 -11.88 3.20
CA GLY A 10 6.26 -13.10 3.95
C GLY A 10 7.23 -14.06 3.25
N ARG A 11 7.86 -13.66 2.16
CA ARG A 11 8.86 -14.45 1.43
C ARG A 11 10.21 -13.77 1.43
N ALA A 12 11.27 -14.56 1.49
CA ALA A 12 12.65 -14.08 1.35
C ALA A 12 13.02 -13.93 -0.12
N PHE A 13 13.66 -12.81 -0.47
CA PHE A 13 14.19 -12.53 -1.80
C PHE A 13 15.64 -12.08 -1.70
N THR A 14 16.43 -12.44 -2.70
CA THR A 14 17.82 -11.99 -2.85
C THR A 14 17.97 -11.38 -4.24
N VAL A 15 18.49 -10.16 -4.29
CA VAL A 15 18.64 -9.38 -5.52
C VAL A 15 20.02 -8.76 -5.59
N ASP A 16 20.71 -8.90 -6.71
CA ASP A 16 21.94 -8.18 -6.99
C ASP A 16 21.60 -6.85 -7.69
N ALA A 17 21.79 -5.76 -6.99
CA ALA A 17 21.47 -4.42 -7.49
C ALA A 17 22.47 -3.36 -6.99
N ASP A 18 22.42 -2.17 -7.59
CA ASP A 18 23.12 -1.01 -7.02
C ASP A 18 22.47 -0.65 -5.67
N PRO A 19 23.24 -0.48 -4.58
CA PRO A 19 22.72 -0.06 -3.29
C PRO A 19 21.93 1.26 -3.32
N GLN A 20 22.16 2.11 -4.32
CA GLN A 20 21.43 3.36 -4.52
C GLN A 20 20.10 3.18 -5.26
N THR A 21 19.85 2.00 -5.85
CA THR A 21 18.59 1.67 -6.52
C THR A 21 17.41 1.86 -5.58
N THR A 22 16.31 2.40 -6.11
CA THR A 22 15.09 2.58 -5.31
C THR A 22 14.39 1.25 -5.03
N LEU A 23 13.69 1.16 -3.91
CA LEU A 23 12.87 0.00 -3.60
C LEU A 23 11.83 -0.26 -4.72
N LEU A 24 11.25 0.80 -5.30
CA LEU A 24 10.30 0.69 -6.41
C LEU A 24 10.92 -0.05 -7.61
N THR A 25 12.15 0.30 -7.99
CA THR A 25 12.88 -0.37 -9.08
C THR A 25 13.11 -1.83 -8.75
N VAL A 26 13.56 -2.15 -7.54
CA VAL A 26 13.74 -3.55 -7.10
C VAL A 26 12.43 -4.33 -7.21
N LEU A 27 11.34 -3.81 -6.69
CA LEU A 27 10.04 -4.49 -6.75
C LEU A 27 9.60 -4.78 -8.18
N ARG A 28 9.71 -3.79 -9.06
CA ARG A 28 9.16 -3.88 -10.42
C ARG A 28 10.07 -4.55 -11.43
N GLU A 29 11.37 -4.21 -11.42
CA GLU A 29 12.30 -4.61 -12.47
C GLU A 29 13.08 -5.90 -12.13
N HIS A 30 13.24 -6.20 -10.83
CA HIS A 30 13.97 -7.39 -10.40
C HIS A 30 13.06 -8.51 -9.88
N LEU A 31 11.87 -8.17 -9.36
CA LEU A 31 10.98 -9.13 -8.69
C LEU A 31 9.60 -9.28 -9.36
N ASP A 32 9.34 -8.59 -10.47
CA ASP A 32 8.06 -8.60 -11.20
C ASP A 32 6.83 -8.24 -10.35
N LEU A 33 7.03 -7.57 -9.19
CA LEU A 33 5.95 -7.07 -8.34
C LEU A 33 5.47 -5.73 -8.89
N THR A 34 4.72 -5.77 -9.99
CA THR A 34 4.36 -4.60 -10.80
C THR A 34 3.13 -3.85 -10.31
N GLY A 35 2.43 -4.36 -9.28
CA GLY A 35 1.26 -3.72 -8.66
C GLY A 35 1.60 -2.37 -8.03
N THR A 36 2.82 -2.21 -7.48
CA THR A 36 3.35 -0.92 -7.04
C THR A 36 3.73 -0.07 -8.25
N LYS A 37 3.17 1.15 -8.38
CA LYS A 37 3.26 1.96 -9.61
C LYS A 37 4.26 3.11 -9.51
N TYR A 38 4.95 3.38 -10.62
CA TYR A 38 5.77 4.59 -10.79
C TYR A 38 4.89 5.75 -11.29
N GLY A 39 4.74 6.80 -10.49
CA GLY A 39 4.03 8.03 -10.90
C GLY A 39 5.00 9.19 -11.02
N CYS A 40 5.19 9.98 -9.93
CA CYS A 40 6.06 11.16 -9.96
C CYS A 40 7.56 10.83 -9.82
N GLY A 41 7.95 9.75 -9.14
CA GLY A 41 9.33 9.44 -8.82
C GLY A 41 9.93 10.26 -7.66
N GLU A 42 9.15 11.18 -7.08
CA GLU A 42 9.60 12.20 -6.11
C GLU A 42 8.89 12.09 -4.75
N GLY A 43 8.21 10.96 -4.48
CA GLY A 43 7.52 10.73 -3.20
C GLY A 43 6.19 11.49 -3.04
N GLN A 44 5.72 12.26 -4.03
CA GLN A 44 4.58 13.18 -3.91
C GLN A 44 3.22 12.51 -4.17
N CYS A 45 3.11 11.68 -5.23
CA CYS A 45 1.80 11.23 -5.71
C CYS A 45 1.22 10.00 -5.00
N GLY A 46 2.02 9.25 -4.28
CA GLY A 46 1.58 8.07 -3.54
C GLY A 46 1.31 6.80 -4.34
N ALA A 47 1.43 6.81 -5.68
CA ALA A 47 1.19 5.61 -6.50
C ALA A 47 2.14 4.44 -6.15
N CYS A 48 3.33 4.76 -5.63
CA CYS A 48 4.37 3.81 -5.24
C CYS A 48 4.31 3.38 -3.76
N THR A 49 3.23 3.62 -3.05
CA THR A 49 3.12 3.28 -1.62
C THR A 49 3.19 1.78 -1.40
N VAL A 50 4.04 1.38 -0.48
CA VAL A 50 4.14 0.05 0.12
C VAL A 50 4.09 0.17 1.64
N LEU A 51 3.89 -0.93 2.36
CA LEU A 51 4.09 -0.94 3.81
C LEU A 51 5.49 -1.46 4.13
N ILE A 52 6.19 -0.75 5.01
CA ILE A 52 7.42 -1.23 5.63
C ILE A 52 7.17 -1.28 7.14
N ASP A 53 7.19 -2.47 7.73
CA ASP A 53 6.77 -2.73 9.11
C ASP A 53 5.38 -2.13 9.41
N GLY A 54 4.41 -2.33 8.51
CA GLY A 54 3.04 -1.83 8.62
C GLY A 54 2.86 -0.32 8.34
N LYS A 55 3.93 0.44 8.09
CA LYS A 55 3.86 1.89 7.86
C LYS A 55 3.92 2.21 6.38
N ALA A 56 3.02 3.07 5.91
CA ALA A 56 3.02 3.54 4.52
C ALA A 56 4.31 4.30 4.18
N GLN A 57 5.00 3.85 3.13
CA GLN A 57 6.26 4.43 2.65
C GLN A 57 6.23 4.61 1.13
N ARG A 58 6.89 5.64 0.62
CA ARG A 58 7.04 5.91 -0.80
C ARG A 58 8.25 5.18 -1.37
N SER A 59 8.04 4.04 -2.03
CA SER A 59 9.13 3.19 -2.53
C SER A 59 10.01 3.86 -3.60
N CYS A 60 9.51 4.86 -4.33
CA CYS A 60 10.28 5.58 -5.35
C CYS A 60 11.41 6.47 -4.78
N VAL A 61 11.34 6.85 -3.50
CA VAL A 61 12.38 7.64 -2.82
C VAL A 61 13.04 6.86 -1.68
N THR A 62 12.66 5.61 -1.47
CA THR A 62 13.28 4.71 -0.50
C THR A 62 14.42 3.95 -1.18
N ARG A 63 15.65 4.11 -0.70
CA ARG A 63 16.78 3.30 -1.18
C ARG A 63 16.58 1.84 -0.76
N ALA A 64 16.79 0.91 -1.68
CA ALA A 64 16.59 -0.51 -1.43
C ALA A 64 17.48 -1.02 -0.27
N ALA A 65 18.75 -0.64 -0.26
CA ALA A 65 19.70 -1.01 0.80
C ALA A 65 19.30 -0.47 2.18
N ALA A 66 18.56 0.65 2.25
CA ALA A 66 18.13 1.24 3.53
C ALA A 66 16.95 0.49 4.17
N VAL A 67 16.29 -0.42 3.45
CA VAL A 67 15.20 -1.22 4.01
C VAL A 67 15.72 -2.23 5.03
N GLY A 68 16.86 -2.86 4.77
CA GLY A 68 17.46 -3.87 5.67
C GLY A 68 16.53 -5.08 5.85
N GLN A 69 16.41 -5.54 7.09
CA GLN A 69 15.62 -6.73 7.47
C GLN A 69 14.13 -6.44 7.71
N ARG A 70 13.66 -5.21 7.42
CA ARG A 70 12.26 -4.83 7.64
C ARG A 70 11.32 -5.58 6.72
N GLN A 71 10.10 -5.82 7.21
CA GLN A 71 9.07 -6.51 6.45
C GLN A 71 8.42 -5.55 5.45
N ILE A 72 8.41 -5.94 4.18
CA ILE A 72 7.75 -5.19 3.12
C ILE A 72 6.44 -5.88 2.76
N THR A 73 5.35 -5.14 2.70
CA THR A 73 4.09 -5.61 2.13
C THR A 73 3.73 -4.74 0.93
N THR A 74 3.50 -5.39 -0.20
CA THR A 74 3.00 -4.76 -1.43
C THR A 74 1.53 -5.11 -1.64
N ILE A 75 0.90 -4.51 -2.66
CA ILE A 75 -0.52 -4.78 -2.97
C ILE A 75 -0.78 -6.26 -3.25
N GLU A 76 0.18 -6.96 -3.82
CA GLU A 76 0.11 -8.40 -4.11
C GLU A 76 0.08 -9.26 -2.84
N GLY A 77 0.59 -8.73 -1.73
CA GLY A 77 0.62 -9.44 -0.44
C GLY A 77 -0.60 -9.24 0.44
N LEU A 78 -1.57 -8.43 0.03
CA LEU A 78 -2.78 -8.17 0.84
C LEU A 78 -3.81 -9.28 0.72
N ALA A 79 -4.05 -9.79 -0.47
CA ALA A 79 -5.00 -10.89 -0.71
C ALA A 79 -4.45 -12.23 -0.20
N ARG A 80 -5.32 -13.13 0.23
CA ARG A 80 -4.99 -14.50 0.64
C ARG A 80 -5.69 -15.48 -0.27
N GLY A 81 -4.97 -16.02 -1.26
CA GLY A 81 -5.58 -16.80 -2.34
C GLY A 81 -6.61 -15.96 -3.08
N ASP A 82 -7.83 -16.50 -3.23
CA ASP A 82 -8.94 -15.82 -3.91
C ASP A 82 -9.68 -14.79 -3.00
N GLN A 83 -9.30 -14.70 -1.74
CA GLN A 83 -9.93 -13.77 -0.79
C GLN A 83 -9.21 -12.43 -0.78
N LEU A 84 -9.91 -11.40 -1.24
CA LEU A 84 -9.42 -10.02 -1.19
C LEU A 84 -9.34 -9.52 0.26
N HIS A 85 -8.40 -8.63 0.50
CA HIS A 85 -8.36 -7.87 1.74
C HIS A 85 -9.61 -6.96 1.84
N PRO A 86 -10.21 -6.74 3.03
CA PRO A 86 -11.43 -5.91 3.17
C PRO A 86 -11.34 -4.55 2.49
N VAL A 87 -10.18 -3.88 2.55
CA VAL A 87 -9.97 -2.60 1.85
C VAL A 87 -10.01 -2.78 0.32
N GLN A 88 -9.41 -3.84 -0.22
CA GLN A 88 -9.48 -4.11 -1.66
C GLN A 88 -10.93 -4.34 -2.09
N GLN A 89 -11.69 -5.13 -1.33
CA GLN A 89 -13.09 -5.40 -1.62
C GLN A 89 -13.93 -4.11 -1.55
N ALA A 90 -13.74 -3.28 -0.53
CA ALA A 90 -14.46 -2.02 -0.40
C ALA A 90 -14.17 -1.04 -1.55
N PHE A 91 -12.94 -1.02 -2.06
CA PHE A 91 -12.59 -0.21 -3.24
C PHE A 91 -13.32 -0.67 -4.51
N LEU A 92 -13.54 -1.98 -4.67
CA LEU A 92 -14.35 -2.54 -5.76
C LEU A 92 -15.83 -2.19 -5.57
N ASP A 93 -16.39 -2.44 -4.39
CA ASP A 93 -17.80 -2.23 -4.08
C ASP A 93 -18.21 -0.75 -4.28
N GLU A 94 -17.36 0.18 -3.84
CA GLU A 94 -17.61 1.62 -3.97
C GLU A 94 -17.19 2.19 -5.34
N GLY A 95 -16.66 1.37 -6.23
CA GLY A 95 -16.13 1.82 -7.52
C GLY A 95 -15.06 2.90 -7.34
N ALA A 96 -14.20 2.77 -6.33
CA ALA A 96 -13.18 3.76 -5.95
C ALA A 96 -11.98 3.79 -6.90
N LEU A 97 -12.18 3.42 -8.15
CA LEU A 97 -11.17 3.39 -9.19
C LEU A 97 -11.78 3.73 -10.57
N GLN A 98 -10.96 4.21 -11.49
CA GLN A 98 -11.26 4.32 -12.91
C GLN A 98 -10.11 3.67 -13.70
N CYS A 99 -9.03 4.40 -14.00
CA CYS A 99 -7.89 3.82 -14.72
C CYS A 99 -7.09 2.79 -13.89
N GLY A 100 -7.25 2.78 -12.56
CA GLY A 100 -6.59 1.85 -11.65
C GLY A 100 -5.15 2.20 -11.28
N TYR A 101 -4.53 3.20 -11.90
CA TYR A 101 -3.09 3.45 -11.74
C TYR A 101 -2.69 3.86 -10.31
N CYS A 102 -3.44 4.75 -9.67
CA CYS A 102 -3.20 5.19 -8.30
C CYS A 102 -3.77 4.24 -7.25
N THR A 103 -4.62 3.30 -7.66
CA THR A 103 -5.47 2.50 -6.76
C THR A 103 -4.65 1.64 -5.80
N SER A 104 -3.59 0.97 -6.27
CA SER A 104 -2.73 0.17 -5.40
C SER A 104 -2.11 1.01 -4.27
N GLY A 105 -1.56 2.18 -4.60
CA GLY A 105 -0.99 3.08 -3.61
C GLY A 105 -2.04 3.63 -2.62
N MET A 106 -3.25 3.91 -3.09
CA MET A 106 -4.36 4.34 -2.23
C MET A 106 -4.81 3.23 -1.27
N ILE A 107 -4.93 2.00 -1.75
CA ILE A 107 -5.27 0.84 -0.92
C ILE A 107 -4.19 0.64 0.17
N MET A 108 -2.90 0.66 -0.20
CA MET A 108 -1.81 0.51 0.77
C MET A 108 -1.82 1.61 1.83
N SER A 109 -2.09 2.87 1.44
CA SER A 109 -2.23 3.98 2.39
C SER A 109 -3.46 3.79 3.30
N ALA A 110 -4.59 3.34 2.74
CA ALA A 110 -5.81 3.08 3.52
C ALA A 110 -5.62 1.95 4.54
N VAL A 111 -4.92 0.88 4.17
CA VAL A 111 -4.57 -0.21 5.10
C VAL A 111 -3.74 0.34 6.26
N ALA A 112 -2.68 1.12 5.99
CA ALA A 112 -1.86 1.73 7.04
C ALA A 112 -2.64 2.67 7.96
N LEU A 113 -3.63 3.40 7.42
CA LEU A 113 -4.51 4.25 8.22
C LEU A 113 -5.36 3.40 9.17
N LEU A 114 -6.05 2.38 8.64
CA LEU A 114 -6.96 1.54 9.40
C LEU A 114 -6.26 0.66 10.44
N ASP A 115 -5.04 0.22 10.19
CA ASP A 115 -4.21 -0.45 11.18
C ASP A 115 -3.84 0.45 12.37
N ARG A 116 -3.65 1.74 12.10
CA ARG A 116 -3.29 2.73 13.11
C ARG A 116 -4.51 3.30 13.85
N ASN A 117 -5.61 3.51 13.13
CA ASN A 117 -6.86 4.03 13.63
C ASN A 117 -8.03 3.27 12.99
N HIS A 118 -8.67 2.40 13.78
CA HIS A 118 -9.76 1.55 13.28
C HIS A 118 -11.06 2.33 13.01
N HIS A 119 -11.19 3.54 13.54
CA HIS A 119 -12.39 4.37 13.44
C HIS A 119 -12.05 5.80 13.07
N PRO A 120 -11.40 6.02 11.89
CA PRO A 120 -11.02 7.36 11.49
C PRO A 120 -12.27 8.19 11.14
N THR A 121 -12.28 9.43 11.58
CA THR A 121 -13.24 10.43 11.10
C THR A 121 -12.97 10.75 9.63
N GLN A 122 -13.96 11.31 8.94
CA GLN A 122 -13.75 11.72 7.54
C GLN A 122 -12.59 12.70 7.39
N SER A 123 -12.40 13.62 8.33
CA SER A 123 -11.30 14.59 8.31
C SER A 123 -9.95 13.91 8.44
N GLU A 124 -9.83 12.89 9.29
CA GLU A 124 -8.61 12.10 9.44
C GLU A 124 -8.31 11.28 8.19
N ILE A 125 -9.34 10.70 7.54
CA ILE A 125 -9.18 10.01 6.25
C ILE A 125 -8.65 10.98 5.20
N VAL A 126 -9.29 12.14 5.04
CA VAL A 126 -8.86 13.17 4.07
C VAL A 126 -7.41 13.57 4.33
N GLY A 127 -7.06 13.92 5.58
CA GLY A 127 -5.72 14.34 5.93
C GLY A 127 -4.65 13.26 5.70
N PHE A 128 -4.97 11.98 5.99
CA PHE A 128 -4.02 10.89 5.77
C PHE A 128 -3.83 10.57 4.27
N MET A 129 -4.92 10.65 3.49
CA MET A 129 -4.93 10.35 2.06
C MET A 129 -4.47 11.51 1.17
N ASP A 130 -4.22 12.70 1.72
CA ASP A 130 -3.86 13.91 0.98
C ASP A 130 -2.61 13.74 0.09
N GLY A 131 -1.65 12.92 0.52
CA GLY A 131 -0.47 12.54 -0.26
C GLY A 131 -0.72 11.48 -1.35
N ASN A 132 -1.97 11.09 -1.64
CA ASN A 132 -2.32 10.13 -2.69
C ASN A 132 -3.12 10.82 -3.79
N ILE A 133 -2.52 11.01 -4.97
CA ILE A 133 -3.10 11.77 -6.08
C ILE A 133 -3.79 10.86 -7.09
N CYS A 134 -5.06 11.18 -7.39
CA CYS A 134 -5.84 10.52 -8.44
C CYS A 134 -6.21 11.51 -9.55
N ARG A 135 -5.74 11.28 -10.79
CA ARG A 135 -6.08 12.13 -11.93
C ARG A 135 -7.54 11.97 -12.38
N CYS A 136 -8.15 10.82 -12.10
CA CYS A 136 -9.56 10.54 -12.41
C CYS A 136 -10.54 11.14 -11.39
N GLY A 137 -10.06 11.62 -10.25
CA GLY A 137 -10.90 12.31 -9.24
C GLY A 137 -11.78 11.39 -8.42
N THR A 138 -11.35 10.16 -8.11
CA THR A 138 -12.16 9.17 -7.35
C THR A 138 -12.19 9.40 -5.85
N TYR A 139 -11.74 10.52 -5.33
CA TYR A 139 -11.52 10.79 -3.90
C TYR A 139 -12.75 10.54 -3.01
N SER A 140 -13.93 10.99 -3.42
CA SER A 140 -15.16 10.77 -2.65
C SER A 140 -15.51 9.29 -2.49
N ARG A 141 -15.22 8.48 -3.51
CA ARG A 141 -15.44 7.03 -3.47
C ARG A 141 -14.38 6.33 -2.61
N VAL A 142 -13.13 6.79 -2.66
CA VAL A 142 -12.04 6.31 -1.80
C VAL A 142 -12.39 6.55 -0.33
N ILE A 143 -12.87 7.75 0.02
CA ILE A 143 -13.30 8.06 1.40
C ILE A 143 -14.42 7.12 1.83
N ARG A 144 -15.46 6.90 1.00
CA ARG A 144 -16.55 5.97 1.31
C ARG A 144 -16.07 4.54 1.50
N ALA A 145 -15.14 4.06 0.66
CA ALA A 145 -14.57 2.73 0.78
C ALA A 145 -13.84 2.54 2.13
N ILE A 146 -13.06 3.52 2.56
CA ILE A 146 -12.38 3.48 3.86
C ILE A 146 -13.39 3.51 5.02
N GLN A 147 -14.39 4.39 4.95
CA GLN A 147 -15.47 4.47 5.96
C GLN A 147 -16.26 3.17 6.06
N LYS A 148 -16.54 2.51 4.93
CA LYS A 148 -17.23 1.22 4.89
C LYS A 148 -16.48 0.18 5.71
N VAL A 149 -15.17 0.01 5.47
CA VAL A 149 -14.34 -0.95 6.22
C VAL A 149 -14.30 -0.61 7.70
N ALA A 150 -14.12 0.67 8.06
CA ALA A 150 -14.11 1.13 9.44
C ALA A 150 -15.43 0.78 10.17
N ASN A 151 -16.58 0.98 9.52
CA ASN A 151 -17.89 0.69 10.09
C ASN A 151 -18.17 -0.82 10.24
N GLU A 152 -17.73 -1.65 9.26
CA GLU A 152 -17.89 -3.10 9.32
C GLU A 152 -17.07 -3.72 10.46
N GLN A 153 -15.90 -3.16 10.79
CA GLN A 153 -15.09 -3.58 11.94
C GLN A 153 -15.81 -3.31 13.28
N VAL A 154 -16.59 -2.24 13.38
CA VAL A 154 -17.43 -1.93 14.56
C VAL A 154 -18.52 -2.99 14.76
N VAL A 155 -19.22 -3.35 13.68
CA VAL A 155 -20.38 -4.26 13.75
C VAL A 155 -19.96 -5.70 14.08
N THR A 156 -18.79 -6.13 13.61
CA THR A 156 -18.33 -7.52 13.80
C THR A 156 -17.60 -7.77 15.12
N GLY A 157 -17.31 -6.71 15.89
CA GLY A 157 -16.56 -6.84 17.17
C GLY A 157 -15.17 -7.48 17.02
N THR A 158 -14.73 -7.67 15.80
CA THR A 158 -13.47 -8.30 15.46
C THR A 158 -12.41 -7.25 15.12
N ALA A 159 -11.87 -6.60 16.15
CA ALA A 159 -10.50 -6.13 16.09
C ALA A 159 -9.57 -7.36 15.99
N LYS A 160 -9.70 -8.14 14.91
CA LYS A 160 -8.67 -9.12 14.56
C LYS A 160 -7.54 -8.34 13.93
N ALA A 161 -6.45 -8.23 14.69
CA ALA A 161 -5.15 -7.79 14.22
C ALA A 161 -4.95 -8.26 12.76
N VAL A 162 -4.86 -7.31 11.84
CA VAL A 162 -4.47 -7.57 10.47
C VAL A 162 -3.00 -7.96 10.52
N GLY A 163 -2.77 -9.26 10.54
CA GLY A 163 -1.56 -9.94 10.17
C GLY A 163 -0.26 -9.57 10.85
N ARG A 164 0.13 -10.36 11.86
CA ARG A 164 1.54 -10.68 12.07
C ARG A 164 2.04 -11.64 10.98
#